data_ec0dbd3e4d261631d86c15a5c4c3475a
#
_entry.id   ec0dbd3e4d261631d86c15a5c4c3475a
#
_cell.length_a   1.000
_cell.length_b   1.000
_cell.length_c   1.000
_cell.angle_alpha   90.00
_cell.angle_beta   90.00
_cell.angle_gamma   90.00
#
_symmetry.space_group_name_H-M   'P 1'
#
loop_
_entity.id
_entity.type
_entity.pdbx_description
1 polymer ?
#
loop_
_entity_poly.entity_id
_entity_poly.type
_entity_poly.pdbx_seq_one_letter_code
_entity_poly.pdbx_strand_id
1 'polypeptide(L)'
;MDIQKIFNGIEYKILSKGIEFKVNDIQYDSRKIKENDIFVALIGSLVDGHSYIDKAVENGAKMLIVERLDLSYPEGIWIIQVDDLRNKLGFIASNFFDYPQNKLKVIGVTGTNGKTTSTYILESILKNSSRIGTTGCRILDKEYPTNNTTPESLDLIKMMDESLKKGVEYFLMEVSSHALYQGRVNMLMFDSAIFTNLTQDHLDFHKTMENYFNAKAMILNHLRGNKLIINKDDVYCRRLLDKSQSFSLKEDADITGEILEYTLKGMKVKVSVLGKDYEFVTKLMGEYNLQNILGVLLVILQQGIDISYAIECIKELNSISGRFELIDNDKEIMVVVDYAHTPDGLENILETLQNMKKNRIITVFGAGGDRDKTKRPLMAQMASKYSDVVYMTSDNPRTEDPESILDDIEKGMSNKKYYRITDREEAIKKAVQNSQKNDIILIAGKGHEDYQIIGHTKIHFDDREVARKYLGGR
;
A
#
# COMPACT_ATOMS: atom_id res chain seq x y z
N MET A 1 24.83 -12.10 -26.89
CA MET A 1 23.48 -12.01 -26.28
C MET A 1 22.87 -13.40 -26.24
N ASP A 2 22.40 -13.87 -25.07
CA ASP A 2 21.75 -15.18 -24.93
C ASP A 2 20.22 -15.00 -24.92
N ILE A 3 19.61 -14.98 -26.10
CA ILE A 3 18.16 -14.86 -26.27
C ILE A 3 17.44 -16.04 -25.60
N GLN A 4 17.98 -17.25 -25.71
CA GLN A 4 17.37 -18.44 -25.14
C GLN A 4 17.27 -18.34 -23.61
N LYS A 5 18.27 -17.74 -22.96
CA LYS A 5 18.22 -17.46 -21.53
C LYS A 5 17.12 -16.46 -21.19
N ILE A 6 17.04 -15.32 -21.90
CA ILE A 6 16.07 -14.24 -21.61
C ILE A 6 14.63 -14.71 -21.76
N PHE A 7 14.37 -15.56 -22.76
CA PHE A 7 13.03 -16.06 -23.06
C PHE A 7 12.81 -17.54 -22.64
N ASN A 8 13.61 -18.03 -21.69
CA ASN A 8 13.45 -19.40 -21.19
C ASN A 8 12.02 -19.62 -20.63
N GLY A 9 11.32 -20.64 -21.14
CA GLY A 9 9.94 -20.94 -20.77
C GLY A 9 8.89 -19.99 -21.33
N ILE A 10 9.24 -19.09 -22.25
CA ILE A 10 8.35 -18.08 -22.85
C ILE A 10 8.31 -18.30 -24.35
N GLU A 11 7.12 -18.43 -24.93
CA GLU A 11 6.94 -18.45 -26.37
C GLU A 11 7.21 -17.07 -26.96
N TYR A 12 8.04 -17.02 -27.99
CA TYR A 12 8.40 -15.78 -28.67
C TYR A 12 8.64 -16.02 -30.17
N LYS A 13 8.56 -14.95 -30.96
CA LYS A 13 8.87 -14.95 -32.39
C LYS A 13 9.92 -13.87 -32.71
N ILE A 14 10.96 -14.26 -33.43
CA ILE A 14 11.94 -13.29 -33.96
C ILE A 14 11.38 -12.68 -35.24
N LEU A 15 11.07 -11.39 -35.21
CA LEU A 15 10.60 -10.65 -36.39
C LEU A 15 11.76 -10.06 -37.20
N SER A 16 12.82 -9.60 -36.50
CA SER A 16 14.03 -9.07 -37.11
C SER A 16 15.26 -9.44 -36.28
N LYS A 17 16.39 -9.61 -36.96
CA LYS A 17 17.69 -9.82 -36.32
C LYS A 17 18.58 -8.58 -36.52
N GLY A 18 19.15 -8.06 -35.47
CA GLY A 18 20.18 -7.02 -35.47
C GLY A 18 21.57 -7.60 -35.26
N ILE A 19 22.53 -6.71 -35.08
CA ILE A 19 23.91 -7.06 -34.72
C ILE A 19 23.92 -7.66 -33.30
N GLU A 20 24.75 -8.64 -33.04
CA GLU A 20 24.96 -9.17 -31.70
C GLU A 20 25.57 -8.13 -30.77
N PHE A 21 25.05 -8.02 -29.55
CA PHE A 21 25.52 -7.10 -28.54
C PHE A 21 25.46 -7.72 -27.13
N LYS A 22 26.17 -7.11 -26.19
CA LYS A 22 26.01 -7.46 -24.77
C LYS A 22 24.90 -6.59 -24.19
N VAL A 23 23.82 -7.23 -23.71
CA VAL A 23 22.71 -6.53 -23.08
C VAL A 23 23.17 -5.86 -21.79
N ASN A 24 22.85 -4.57 -21.65
CA ASN A 24 23.14 -3.78 -20.45
C ASN A 24 21.99 -3.89 -19.43
N ASP A 25 20.77 -3.57 -19.84
CA ASP A 25 19.57 -3.59 -18.98
C ASP A 25 18.28 -3.82 -19.80
N ILE A 26 17.17 -4.03 -19.11
CA ILE A 26 15.81 -4.07 -19.66
C ILE A 26 15.03 -2.88 -19.12
N GLN A 27 14.30 -2.15 -20.00
CA GLN A 27 13.52 -0.97 -19.64
C GLN A 27 12.19 -0.95 -20.40
N TYR A 28 11.12 -0.44 -19.79
CA TYR A 28 9.85 -0.13 -20.46
C TYR A 28 9.57 1.39 -20.52
N ASP A 29 10.44 2.21 -19.94
CA ASP A 29 10.40 3.67 -20.04
C ASP A 29 11.49 4.12 -21.02
N SER A 30 11.08 4.62 -22.19
CA SER A 30 12.02 5.06 -23.25
C SER A 30 13.00 6.15 -22.81
N ARG A 31 12.63 6.96 -21.81
CA ARG A 31 13.49 8.03 -21.24
C ARG A 31 14.65 7.48 -20.41
N LYS A 32 14.56 6.23 -19.94
CA LYS A 32 15.58 5.55 -19.12
C LYS A 32 16.49 4.65 -19.96
N ILE A 33 16.20 4.48 -21.24
CA ILE A 33 16.99 3.67 -22.16
C ILE A 33 18.40 4.25 -22.30
N LYS A 34 19.37 3.37 -22.27
CA LYS A 34 20.79 3.61 -22.54
C LYS A 34 21.28 2.69 -23.66
N GLU A 35 22.53 2.93 -24.09
CA GLU A 35 23.16 2.12 -25.13
C GLU A 35 23.20 0.63 -24.73
N ASN A 36 22.80 -0.24 -25.64
CA ASN A 36 22.70 -1.69 -25.48
C ASN A 36 21.61 -2.17 -24.50
N ASP A 37 20.60 -1.36 -24.23
CA ASP A 37 19.43 -1.81 -23.47
C ASP A 37 18.43 -2.54 -24.37
N ILE A 38 17.56 -3.33 -23.71
CA ILE A 38 16.34 -3.89 -24.28
C ILE A 38 15.17 -2.96 -23.91
N PHE A 39 14.42 -2.50 -24.91
CA PHE A 39 13.17 -1.79 -24.68
C PHE A 39 11.97 -2.72 -24.78
N VAL A 40 11.09 -2.68 -23.78
CA VAL A 40 9.83 -3.40 -23.73
C VAL A 40 8.69 -2.45 -24.05
N ALA A 41 8.03 -2.63 -25.20
CA ALA A 41 6.89 -1.82 -25.63
C ALA A 41 5.60 -2.30 -24.91
N LEU A 42 5.48 -1.98 -23.62
CA LEU A 42 4.38 -2.44 -22.78
C LEU A 42 3.10 -1.63 -23.04
N ILE A 43 1.98 -2.31 -23.26
CA ILE A 43 0.67 -1.68 -23.39
C ILE A 43 0.16 -1.33 -21.99
N GLY A 44 0.11 -0.04 -21.67
CA GLY A 44 -0.43 0.50 -20.42
C GLY A 44 -1.93 0.79 -20.48
N SER A 45 -2.52 1.18 -19.35
CA SER A 45 -3.94 1.58 -19.29
C SER A 45 -4.23 2.93 -19.95
N LEU A 46 -3.26 3.84 -20.02
CA LEU A 46 -3.39 5.18 -20.59
C LEU A 46 -2.49 5.39 -21.81
N VAL A 47 -1.42 4.63 -21.94
CA VAL A 47 -0.37 4.85 -22.94
C VAL A 47 0.07 3.50 -23.50
N ASP A 48 0.21 3.43 -24.83
CA ASP A 48 0.81 2.30 -25.53
C ASP A 48 2.31 2.53 -25.70
N GLY A 49 3.14 1.67 -25.12
CA GLY A 49 4.61 1.74 -25.19
C GLY A 49 5.16 1.66 -26.62
N HIS A 50 4.40 1.06 -27.56
CA HIS A 50 4.78 1.00 -28.96
C HIS A 50 4.95 2.39 -29.58
N SER A 51 4.23 3.41 -29.10
CA SER A 51 4.37 4.80 -29.55
C SER A 51 5.71 5.45 -29.21
N TYR A 52 6.55 4.80 -28.40
CA TYR A 52 7.85 5.31 -27.96
C TYR A 52 9.04 4.51 -28.49
N ILE A 53 8.80 3.59 -29.45
CA ILE A 53 9.84 2.72 -30.02
C ILE A 53 10.95 3.55 -30.66
N ASP A 54 10.61 4.53 -31.52
CA ASP A 54 11.60 5.38 -32.21
C ASP A 54 12.48 6.09 -31.17
N LYS A 55 11.87 6.64 -30.12
CA LYS A 55 12.59 7.30 -29.04
C LYS A 55 13.51 6.35 -28.26
N ALA A 56 13.08 5.13 -28.04
CA ALA A 56 13.91 4.12 -27.37
C ALA A 56 15.12 3.74 -28.24
N VAL A 57 14.94 3.61 -29.55
CA VAL A 57 16.03 3.31 -30.51
C VAL A 57 17.01 4.48 -30.58
N GLU A 58 16.53 5.73 -30.70
CA GLU A 58 17.37 6.94 -30.65
C GLU A 58 18.23 6.99 -29.37
N ASN A 59 17.66 6.54 -28.22
CA ASN A 59 18.37 6.53 -26.94
C ASN A 59 19.32 5.33 -26.77
N GLY A 60 19.39 4.40 -27.76
CA GLY A 60 20.39 3.33 -27.78
C GLY A 60 19.85 1.91 -27.55
N ALA A 61 18.53 1.70 -27.60
CA ALA A 61 17.99 0.35 -27.56
C ALA A 61 18.48 -0.47 -28.77
N LYS A 62 18.97 -1.69 -28.52
CA LYS A 62 19.43 -2.64 -29.56
C LYS A 62 18.49 -3.83 -29.73
N MET A 63 17.50 -3.97 -28.86
CA MET A 63 16.42 -4.95 -28.95
C MET A 63 15.11 -4.31 -28.50
N LEU A 64 14.05 -4.62 -29.23
CA LEU A 64 12.67 -4.34 -28.89
C LEU A 64 11.95 -5.64 -28.53
N ILE A 65 11.18 -5.64 -27.44
CA ILE A 65 10.20 -6.67 -27.12
C ILE A 65 8.83 -6.03 -27.34
N VAL A 66 8.05 -6.58 -28.27
CA VAL A 66 6.79 -6.00 -28.74
C VAL A 66 5.65 -7.02 -28.67
N GLU A 67 4.42 -6.54 -28.62
CA GLU A 67 3.22 -7.39 -28.67
C GLU A 67 2.49 -7.25 -30.02
N ARG A 68 2.48 -6.05 -30.60
CA ARG A 68 1.73 -5.74 -31.82
C ARG A 68 2.48 -6.22 -33.07
N LEU A 69 1.73 -6.75 -34.05
CA LEU A 69 2.23 -7.18 -35.36
C LEU A 69 1.78 -6.29 -36.50
N ASP A 70 0.87 -5.35 -36.24
CA ASP A 70 0.28 -4.42 -37.21
C ASP A 70 1.10 -3.13 -37.42
N LEU A 71 2.27 -3.05 -36.80
CA LEU A 71 3.18 -1.91 -36.91
C LEU A 71 4.42 -2.23 -37.74
N SER A 72 4.98 -1.18 -38.36
CA SER A 72 6.31 -1.26 -38.95
C SER A 72 7.37 -0.97 -37.91
N TYR A 73 8.43 -1.72 -37.88
CA TYR A 73 9.51 -1.61 -36.92
C TYR A 73 10.82 -1.17 -37.58
N PRO A 74 11.73 -0.49 -36.84
CA PRO A 74 13.03 -0.07 -37.35
C PRO A 74 13.87 -1.26 -37.82
N GLU A 75 14.60 -1.07 -38.93
CA GLU A 75 15.52 -2.09 -39.44
C GLU A 75 16.86 -2.11 -38.68
N GLY A 76 17.57 -3.23 -38.76
CA GLY A 76 18.93 -3.37 -38.22
C GLY A 76 19.02 -3.61 -36.71
N ILE A 77 17.91 -3.74 -36.01
CA ILE A 77 17.85 -4.07 -34.59
C ILE A 77 17.09 -5.38 -34.33
N TRP A 78 17.27 -5.98 -33.16
CA TRP A 78 16.51 -7.15 -32.76
C TRP A 78 15.08 -6.78 -32.42
N ILE A 79 14.11 -7.50 -33.00
CA ILE A 79 12.70 -7.35 -32.70
C ILE A 79 12.12 -8.72 -32.36
N ILE A 80 11.69 -8.83 -31.12
CA ILE A 80 11.12 -10.06 -30.54
C ILE A 80 9.65 -9.81 -30.22
N GLN A 81 8.77 -10.57 -30.80
CA GLN A 81 7.35 -10.53 -30.50
C GLN A 81 7.03 -11.54 -29.38
N VAL A 82 6.26 -11.09 -28.41
CA VAL A 82 5.76 -11.88 -27.27
C VAL A 82 4.29 -11.55 -27.07
N ASP A 83 3.41 -12.54 -27.15
CA ASP A 83 1.99 -12.39 -26.85
C ASP A 83 1.79 -12.25 -25.34
N ASP A 84 0.78 -11.47 -24.91
CA ASP A 84 0.44 -11.24 -23.52
C ASP A 84 1.66 -10.76 -22.70
N LEU A 85 2.36 -9.78 -23.28
CA LEU A 85 3.64 -9.29 -22.80
C LEU A 85 3.59 -8.81 -21.34
N ARG A 86 2.47 -8.18 -20.92
CA ARG A 86 2.28 -7.73 -19.55
C ARG A 86 2.40 -8.85 -18.53
N ASN A 87 1.74 -9.98 -18.75
CA ASN A 87 1.79 -11.13 -17.85
C ASN A 87 3.15 -11.86 -17.90
N LYS A 88 3.89 -11.73 -19.00
CA LYS A 88 5.19 -12.40 -19.22
C LYS A 88 6.39 -11.53 -18.83
N LEU A 89 6.22 -10.21 -18.67
CA LEU A 89 7.32 -9.27 -18.37
C LEU A 89 8.12 -9.66 -17.12
N GLY A 90 7.43 -10.06 -16.05
CA GLY A 90 8.08 -10.49 -14.82
C GLY A 90 8.93 -11.75 -14.99
N PHE A 91 8.52 -12.69 -15.84
CA PHE A 91 9.30 -13.90 -16.15
C PHE A 91 10.52 -13.57 -17.02
N ILE A 92 10.37 -12.67 -18.01
CA ILE A 92 11.48 -12.15 -18.83
C ILE A 92 12.51 -11.49 -17.93
N ALA A 93 12.07 -10.61 -17.02
CA ALA A 93 12.94 -9.97 -16.04
C ALA A 93 13.63 -10.99 -15.13
N SER A 94 12.88 -11.98 -14.62
CA SER A 94 13.42 -13.04 -13.77
C SER A 94 14.53 -13.84 -14.47
N ASN A 95 14.33 -14.20 -15.73
CA ASN A 95 15.31 -14.89 -16.55
C ASN A 95 16.59 -14.04 -16.74
N PHE A 96 16.43 -12.74 -16.95
CA PHE A 96 17.54 -11.82 -17.17
C PHE A 96 18.38 -11.61 -15.90
N PHE A 97 17.71 -11.47 -14.73
CA PHE A 97 18.34 -11.21 -13.44
C PHE A 97 18.64 -12.48 -12.61
N ASP A 98 18.60 -13.67 -13.21
CA ASP A 98 18.91 -14.96 -12.53
C ASP A 98 18.00 -15.26 -11.32
N TYR A 99 16.70 -14.99 -11.45
CA TYR A 99 15.64 -15.34 -10.48
C TYR A 99 15.90 -14.84 -9.05
N PRO A 100 16.11 -13.52 -8.83
CA PRO A 100 16.41 -13.00 -7.50
C PRO A 100 15.29 -13.29 -6.49
N GLN A 101 14.03 -13.33 -6.92
CA GLN A 101 12.86 -13.66 -6.09
C GLN A 101 12.90 -15.08 -5.51
N ASN A 102 13.64 -16.00 -6.10
CA ASN A 102 13.78 -17.37 -5.59
C ASN A 102 14.88 -17.51 -4.51
N LYS A 103 15.69 -16.46 -4.36
CA LYS A 103 16.82 -16.40 -3.40
C LYS A 103 16.47 -15.56 -2.16
N LEU A 104 15.32 -14.91 -2.15
CA LEU A 104 14.77 -14.12 -1.05
C LEU A 104 13.56 -14.83 -0.43
N LYS A 105 13.33 -14.60 0.86
CA LYS A 105 12.07 -14.94 1.51
C LYS A 105 11.07 -13.81 1.26
N VAL A 106 10.05 -14.07 0.45
CA VAL A 106 9.08 -13.05 0.03
C VAL A 106 7.83 -13.13 0.89
N ILE A 107 7.49 -12.05 1.58
CA ILE A 107 6.29 -11.95 2.41
C ILE A 107 5.35 -10.91 1.83
N GLY A 108 4.11 -11.31 1.52
CA GLY A 108 3.09 -10.46 0.94
C GLY A 108 2.02 -10.04 1.94
N VAL A 109 1.55 -8.80 1.86
CA VAL A 109 0.39 -8.33 2.63
C VAL A 109 -0.63 -7.74 1.67
N THR A 110 -1.83 -8.34 1.63
CA THR A 110 -2.99 -7.83 0.88
C THR A 110 -4.14 -7.50 1.81
N GLY A 111 -5.10 -6.75 1.32
CA GLY A 111 -6.30 -6.29 2.04
C GLY A 111 -6.69 -4.88 1.63
N THR A 112 -7.81 -4.39 2.11
CA THR A 112 -8.18 -2.98 1.91
C THR A 112 -7.32 -2.09 2.80
N ASN A 113 -7.34 -2.31 4.10
CA ASN A 113 -6.62 -1.58 5.12
C ASN A 113 -5.52 -2.45 5.77
N GLY A 114 -4.57 -1.86 6.50
CA GLY A 114 -3.58 -2.58 7.31
C GLY A 114 -2.30 -3.02 6.59
N LYS A 115 -2.22 -2.99 5.26
CA LYS A 115 -1.04 -3.43 4.47
C LYS A 115 0.25 -2.74 4.90
N THR A 116 0.25 -1.42 4.89
CA THR A 116 1.42 -0.61 5.25
C THR A 116 1.84 -0.87 6.70
N THR A 117 0.91 -0.81 7.64
CA THR A 117 1.20 -1.07 9.05
C THR A 117 1.83 -2.46 9.25
N SER A 118 1.26 -3.49 8.65
CA SER A 118 1.78 -4.86 8.76
C SER A 118 3.18 -4.99 8.17
N THR A 119 3.48 -4.35 7.03
CA THR A 119 4.84 -4.38 6.46
C THR A 119 5.86 -3.63 7.33
N TYR A 120 5.48 -2.54 8.00
CA TYR A 120 6.34 -1.85 8.96
C TYR A 120 6.60 -2.67 10.23
N ILE A 121 5.57 -3.36 10.75
CA ILE A 121 5.75 -4.26 11.90
C ILE A 121 6.69 -5.41 11.51
N LEU A 122 6.50 -6.03 10.34
CA LEU A 122 7.40 -7.06 9.81
C LEU A 122 8.84 -6.54 9.70
N GLU A 123 9.05 -5.34 9.13
CA GLU A 123 10.38 -4.73 8.99
C GLU A 123 11.03 -4.47 10.36
N SER A 124 10.27 -4.09 11.37
CA SER A 124 10.80 -3.88 12.72
C SER A 124 11.34 -5.15 13.37
N ILE A 125 10.79 -6.32 13.00
CA ILE A 125 11.19 -7.63 13.51
C ILE A 125 12.26 -8.25 12.63
N LEU A 126 12.06 -8.22 11.30
CA LEU A 126 12.94 -8.82 10.29
C LEU A 126 13.99 -7.80 9.83
N LYS A 127 15.00 -7.55 10.65
CA LYS A 127 15.99 -6.46 10.47
C LYS A 127 16.72 -6.49 9.13
N ASN A 128 17.01 -7.69 8.58
CA ASN A 128 17.67 -7.84 7.28
C ASN A 128 16.65 -7.94 6.16
N SER A 129 15.88 -6.88 5.97
CA SER A 129 14.77 -6.86 5.03
C SER A 129 14.78 -5.66 4.10
N SER A 130 14.07 -5.82 2.97
CA SER A 130 13.58 -4.73 2.12
C SER A 130 12.07 -4.65 2.26
N ARG A 131 11.53 -3.43 2.25
CA ARG A 131 10.09 -3.19 2.30
C ARG A 131 9.65 -2.37 1.09
N ILE A 132 8.54 -2.78 0.43
CA ILE A 132 7.94 -2.04 -0.67
C ILE A 132 6.45 -1.89 -0.47
N GLY A 133 5.93 -0.69 -0.71
CA GLY A 133 4.51 -0.39 -0.55
C GLY A 133 4.15 1.04 -0.90
N THR A 134 3.06 1.50 -0.33
CA THR A 134 2.49 2.84 -0.55
C THR A 134 3.48 3.97 -0.19
N THR A 135 4.36 3.74 0.77
CA THR A 135 5.38 4.70 1.22
C THR A 135 6.69 4.62 0.43
N GLY A 136 6.72 3.92 -0.69
CA GLY A 136 7.94 3.70 -1.47
C GLY A 136 8.61 2.36 -1.22
N CYS A 137 9.85 2.23 -1.66
CA CYS A 137 10.68 1.05 -1.43
C CYS A 137 11.85 1.43 -0.50
N ARG A 138 12.07 0.64 0.54
CA ARG A 138 13.23 0.74 1.42
C ARG A 138 14.06 -0.54 1.32
N ILE A 139 15.34 -0.40 0.99
CA ILE A 139 16.30 -1.51 0.94
C ILE A 139 17.35 -1.24 2.03
N LEU A 140 17.25 -1.95 3.14
CA LEU A 140 17.99 -1.67 4.37
C LEU A 140 17.70 -0.23 4.86
N ASP A 141 18.69 0.64 4.76
CA ASP A 141 18.65 2.06 5.19
C ASP A 141 18.37 3.04 4.06
N LYS A 142 18.28 2.59 2.79
CA LYS A 142 18.10 3.45 1.63
C LYS A 142 16.67 3.41 1.09
N GLU A 143 16.08 4.59 0.92
CA GLU A 143 14.73 4.74 0.37
C GLU A 143 14.76 5.08 -1.12
N TYR A 144 13.76 4.56 -1.85
CA TYR A 144 13.53 4.77 -3.27
C TYR A 144 12.05 5.10 -3.51
N PRO A 145 11.73 6.14 -4.26
CA PRO A 145 10.35 6.46 -4.59
C PRO A 145 9.74 5.38 -5.50
N THR A 146 8.47 5.10 -5.32
CA THR A 146 7.68 4.24 -6.20
C THR A 146 6.42 4.96 -6.66
N ASN A 147 5.97 4.69 -7.90
CA ASN A 147 4.76 5.29 -8.44
C ASN A 147 3.48 4.55 -8.02
N ASN A 148 3.60 3.31 -7.59
CA ASN A 148 2.49 2.44 -7.22
C ASN A 148 2.81 1.70 -5.92
N THR A 149 1.79 1.40 -5.14
CA THR A 149 1.90 0.53 -3.94
C THR A 149 2.61 -0.79 -4.26
N THR A 150 2.31 -1.37 -5.41
CA THR A 150 2.99 -2.55 -5.96
C THR A 150 3.46 -2.18 -7.37
N PRO A 151 4.76 -2.00 -7.61
CA PRO A 151 5.31 -1.61 -8.92
C PRO A 151 5.05 -2.62 -10.04
N GLU A 152 5.43 -2.27 -11.26
CA GLU A 152 5.44 -3.20 -12.38
C GLU A 152 6.44 -4.33 -12.14
N SER A 153 6.17 -5.48 -12.76
CA SER A 153 6.92 -6.72 -12.52
C SER A 153 8.42 -6.59 -12.78
N LEU A 154 8.83 -5.82 -13.79
CA LEU A 154 10.25 -5.55 -14.06
C LEU A 154 10.91 -4.75 -12.93
N ASP A 155 10.22 -3.72 -12.42
CA ASP A 155 10.76 -2.90 -11.32
C ASP A 155 10.87 -3.74 -10.03
N LEU A 156 9.88 -4.62 -9.77
CA LEU A 156 9.94 -5.54 -8.62
C LEU A 156 11.17 -6.45 -8.69
N ILE A 157 11.42 -7.07 -9.84
CA ILE A 157 12.58 -7.95 -10.02
C ILE A 157 13.90 -7.18 -9.88
N LYS A 158 13.99 -5.94 -10.42
CA LYS A 158 15.18 -5.09 -10.23
C LYS A 158 15.41 -4.75 -8.76
N MET A 159 14.37 -4.42 -8.03
CA MET A 159 14.47 -4.13 -6.58
C MET A 159 14.86 -5.36 -5.78
N MET A 160 14.38 -6.55 -6.15
CA MET A 160 14.78 -7.82 -5.54
C MET A 160 16.23 -8.16 -5.85
N ASP A 161 16.69 -7.93 -7.07
CA ASP A 161 18.11 -8.12 -7.45
C ASP A 161 19.04 -7.15 -6.69
N GLU A 162 18.65 -5.88 -6.55
CA GLU A 162 19.38 -4.91 -5.74
C GLU A 162 19.40 -5.31 -4.25
N SER A 163 18.27 -5.77 -3.71
CA SER A 163 18.15 -6.26 -2.34
C SER A 163 19.10 -7.44 -2.10
N LEU A 164 19.08 -8.41 -3.01
CA LEU A 164 19.95 -9.59 -2.92
C LEU A 164 21.43 -9.23 -2.97
N LYS A 165 21.83 -8.29 -3.87
CA LYS A 165 23.22 -7.80 -3.96
C LYS A 165 23.69 -7.09 -2.68
N LYS A 166 22.76 -6.55 -1.89
CA LYS A 166 23.04 -5.95 -0.58
C LYS A 166 22.96 -6.95 0.59
N GLY A 167 22.74 -8.22 0.31
CA GLY A 167 22.68 -9.28 1.31
C GLY A 167 21.37 -9.33 2.10
N VAL A 168 20.27 -8.74 1.58
CA VAL A 168 18.94 -8.83 2.18
C VAL A 168 18.45 -10.27 2.15
N GLU A 169 17.74 -10.69 3.20
CA GLU A 169 17.15 -12.02 3.34
C GLU A 169 15.64 -12.00 3.06
N TYR A 170 14.93 -10.98 3.56
CA TYR A 170 13.47 -10.86 3.47
C TYR A 170 13.05 -9.74 2.55
N PHE A 171 12.09 -10.01 1.66
CA PHE A 171 11.44 -9.01 0.83
C PHE A 171 9.98 -8.88 1.23
N LEU A 172 9.65 -7.77 1.91
CA LEU A 172 8.32 -7.48 2.47
C LEU A 172 7.56 -6.58 1.52
N MET A 173 6.35 -6.97 1.10
CA MET A 173 5.64 -6.17 0.12
C MET A 173 4.15 -6.06 0.35
N GLU A 174 3.64 -4.85 0.12
CA GLU A 174 2.22 -4.63 -0.06
C GLU A 174 1.78 -5.18 -1.42
N VAL A 175 0.74 -6.02 -1.44
CA VAL A 175 0.20 -6.63 -2.67
C VAL A 175 -1.18 -6.06 -2.92
N SER A 176 -1.28 -5.11 -3.85
CA SER A 176 -2.55 -4.48 -4.23
C SER A 176 -3.40 -5.42 -5.10
N SER A 177 -4.73 -5.26 -5.05
CA SER A 177 -5.65 -5.99 -5.92
C SER A 177 -5.41 -5.72 -7.41
N HIS A 178 -5.01 -4.50 -7.74
CA HIS A 178 -4.61 -4.14 -9.11
C HIS A 178 -3.39 -4.93 -9.56
N ALA A 179 -2.38 -5.09 -8.70
CA ALA A 179 -1.17 -5.84 -9.04
C ALA A 179 -1.45 -7.33 -9.28
N LEU A 180 -2.31 -7.93 -8.46
CA LEU A 180 -2.76 -9.31 -8.64
C LEU A 180 -3.54 -9.46 -9.94
N TYR A 181 -4.54 -8.58 -10.18
CA TYR A 181 -5.37 -8.62 -11.38
C TYR A 181 -4.58 -8.36 -12.67
N GLN A 182 -3.59 -7.46 -12.63
CA GLN A 182 -2.76 -7.07 -13.78
C GLN A 182 -1.50 -7.93 -13.95
N GLY A 183 -1.34 -9.00 -13.19
CA GLY A 183 -0.23 -9.93 -13.33
C GLY A 183 1.15 -9.42 -12.92
N ARG A 184 1.22 -8.29 -12.17
CA ARG A 184 2.51 -7.69 -11.76
C ARG A 184 3.32 -8.58 -10.83
N VAL A 185 2.69 -9.56 -10.19
CA VAL A 185 3.30 -10.50 -9.24
C VAL A 185 3.31 -11.95 -9.76
N ASN A 186 2.97 -12.20 -11.02
CA ASN A 186 2.83 -13.56 -11.58
C ASN A 186 4.10 -14.41 -11.44
N MET A 187 5.28 -13.79 -11.43
CA MET A 187 6.58 -14.48 -11.28
C MET A 187 6.96 -14.73 -9.81
N LEU A 188 6.16 -14.26 -8.86
CA LEU A 188 6.45 -14.38 -7.43
C LEU A 188 5.75 -15.58 -6.79
N MET A 189 6.42 -16.18 -5.81
CA MET A 189 5.85 -17.12 -4.86
C MET A 189 6.17 -16.64 -3.45
N PHE A 190 5.12 -16.32 -2.67
CA PHE A 190 5.26 -15.84 -1.29
C PHE A 190 5.54 -17.00 -0.32
N ASP A 191 6.49 -16.81 0.58
CA ASP A 191 6.78 -17.73 1.68
C ASP A 191 5.74 -17.62 2.80
N SER A 192 5.09 -16.47 2.91
CA SER A 192 3.91 -16.21 3.74
C SER A 192 3.12 -15.06 3.16
N ALA A 193 1.81 -15.05 3.35
CA ALA A 193 0.97 -13.91 2.98
C ALA A 193 -0.11 -13.62 4.03
N ILE A 194 -0.43 -12.34 4.24
CA ILE A 194 -1.52 -11.89 5.10
C ILE A 194 -2.63 -11.29 4.24
N PHE A 195 -3.89 -11.71 4.47
CA PHE A 195 -5.07 -11.02 3.97
C PHE A 195 -5.78 -10.35 5.17
N THR A 196 -5.60 -9.06 5.31
CA THR A 196 -5.99 -8.31 6.52
C THR A 196 -7.49 -8.10 6.63
N ASN A 197 -8.15 -7.67 5.57
CA ASN A 197 -9.59 -7.38 5.50
C ASN A 197 -10.03 -7.06 4.08
N LEU A 198 -11.35 -7.04 3.84
CA LEU A 198 -11.94 -6.55 2.60
C LEU A 198 -13.16 -5.67 2.88
N THR A 199 -13.00 -4.37 2.72
CA THR A 199 -14.06 -3.38 2.82
C THR A 199 -14.16 -2.54 1.54
N GLN A 200 -15.18 -1.69 1.41
CA GLN A 200 -15.42 -0.98 0.16
C GLN A 200 -14.27 -0.03 -0.21
N ASP A 201 -13.61 -0.35 -1.31
CA ASP A 201 -12.67 0.53 -2.03
C ASP A 201 -12.49 0.03 -3.47
N HIS A 202 -11.92 0.87 -4.34
CA HIS A 202 -11.56 0.51 -5.73
C HIS A 202 -12.70 -0.07 -6.59
N LEU A 203 -13.98 0.27 -6.31
CA LEU A 203 -15.12 -0.17 -7.11
C LEU A 203 -15.20 0.55 -8.47
N ASP A 204 -14.52 1.67 -8.64
CA ASP A 204 -14.25 2.29 -9.94
C ASP A 204 -13.55 1.31 -10.91
N PHE A 205 -12.64 0.50 -10.39
CA PHE A 205 -11.90 -0.52 -11.15
C PHE A 205 -12.59 -1.90 -11.13
N HIS A 206 -12.85 -2.44 -9.94
CA HIS A 206 -13.34 -3.82 -9.77
C HIS A 206 -14.85 -3.98 -10.02
N LYS A 207 -15.63 -2.90 -10.01
CA LYS A 207 -17.08 -2.80 -10.21
C LYS A 207 -17.93 -3.39 -9.09
N THR A 208 -17.54 -4.53 -8.50
CA THR A 208 -18.27 -5.20 -7.41
C THR A 208 -17.32 -5.66 -6.31
N MET A 209 -17.84 -5.81 -5.09
CA MET A 209 -17.08 -6.38 -3.97
C MET A 209 -16.63 -7.82 -4.25
N GLU A 210 -17.43 -8.60 -4.99
CA GLU A 210 -17.08 -9.97 -5.36
C GLU A 210 -15.86 -10.01 -6.31
N ASN A 211 -15.83 -9.15 -7.33
CA ASN A 211 -14.66 -9.04 -8.21
C ASN A 211 -13.42 -8.55 -7.43
N TYR A 212 -13.61 -7.63 -6.49
CA TYR A 212 -12.55 -7.13 -5.64
C TYR A 212 -11.98 -8.23 -4.74
N PHE A 213 -12.86 -9.04 -4.13
CA PHE A 213 -12.46 -10.23 -3.38
C PHE A 213 -11.68 -11.22 -4.26
N ASN A 214 -12.24 -11.58 -5.42
CA ASN A 214 -11.62 -12.53 -6.34
C ASN A 214 -10.22 -12.08 -6.79
N ALA A 215 -10.06 -10.78 -7.07
CA ALA A 215 -8.74 -10.21 -7.40
C ALA A 215 -7.73 -10.36 -6.26
N LYS A 216 -8.12 -10.12 -5.00
CA LYS A 216 -7.22 -10.33 -3.85
C LYS A 216 -6.98 -11.81 -3.54
N ALA A 217 -8.00 -12.65 -3.70
CA ALA A 217 -7.89 -14.10 -3.47
C ALA A 217 -6.93 -14.79 -4.47
N MET A 218 -6.59 -14.14 -5.60
CA MET A 218 -5.54 -14.63 -6.50
C MET A 218 -4.19 -14.82 -5.80
N ILE A 219 -3.95 -14.17 -4.65
CA ILE A 219 -2.73 -14.38 -3.86
C ILE A 219 -2.53 -15.85 -3.47
N LEU A 220 -3.61 -16.64 -3.37
CA LEU A 220 -3.55 -18.09 -3.14
C LEU A 220 -2.73 -18.84 -4.21
N ASN A 221 -2.74 -18.34 -5.45
CA ASN A 221 -1.99 -18.96 -6.57
C ASN A 221 -0.49 -18.68 -6.48
N HIS A 222 -0.09 -17.81 -5.57
CA HIS A 222 1.27 -17.30 -5.41
C HIS A 222 1.90 -17.71 -4.06
N LEU A 223 1.47 -18.81 -3.44
CA LEU A 223 1.98 -19.26 -2.15
C LEU A 223 2.87 -20.50 -2.27
N ARG A 224 3.98 -20.52 -1.56
CA ARG A 224 4.79 -21.72 -1.32
C ARG A 224 4.17 -22.55 -0.20
N GLY A 225 3.18 -23.39 -0.55
CA GLY A 225 2.43 -24.19 0.42
C GLY A 225 1.24 -23.43 1.03
N ASN A 226 0.64 -24.01 2.08
CA ASN A 226 -0.54 -23.42 2.75
C ASN A 226 -0.11 -22.40 3.82
N LYS A 227 0.35 -21.24 3.42
CA LYS A 227 0.90 -20.19 4.29
C LYS A 227 0.15 -18.86 4.19
N LEU A 228 -1.14 -18.92 3.84
CA LEU A 228 -2.03 -17.77 3.95
C LEU A 228 -2.44 -17.57 5.40
N ILE A 229 -2.48 -16.32 5.82
CA ILE A 229 -2.97 -15.87 7.12
C ILE A 229 -4.11 -14.91 6.89
N ILE A 230 -5.26 -15.13 7.54
CA ILE A 230 -6.46 -14.32 7.34
C ILE A 230 -7.03 -13.77 8.63
N ASN A 231 -7.72 -12.65 8.50
CA ASN A 231 -8.58 -12.13 9.55
C ASN A 231 -9.91 -12.90 9.57
N LYS A 232 -10.13 -13.69 10.62
CA LYS A 232 -11.36 -14.47 10.80
C LYS A 232 -12.58 -13.60 11.14
N ASP A 233 -12.36 -12.38 11.64
CA ASP A 233 -13.43 -11.43 11.94
C ASP A 233 -14.00 -10.76 10.69
N ASP A 234 -13.26 -10.81 9.54
CA ASP A 234 -13.69 -10.25 8.26
C ASP A 234 -14.52 -11.26 7.46
N VAL A 235 -15.70 -10.85 7.00
CA VAL A 235 -16.68 -11.71 6.31
C VAL A 235 -16.13 -12.31 5.01
N TYR A 236 -15.33 -11.56 4.27
CA TYR A 236 -14.74 -12.03 3.00
C TYR A 236 -13.53 -12.92 3.25
N CYS A 237 -12.62 -12.53 4.16
CA CYS A 237 -11.45 -13.31 4.50
C CYS A 237 -11.83 -14.70 5.04
N ARG A 238 -12.91 -14.79 5.83
CA ARG A 238 -13.47 -16.04 6.38
C ARG A 238 -13.78 -17.09 5.31
N ARG A 239 -14.05 -16.69 4.09
CA ARG A 239 -14.29 -17.60 2.94
C ARG A 239 -13.06 -18.45 2.56
N LEU A 240 -11.87 -18.11 3.09
CA LEU A 240 -10.60 -18.76 2.81
C LEU A 240 -10.08 -19.61 3.99
N LEU A 241 -10.87 -19.82 5.05
CA LEU A 241 -10.47 -20.54 6.28
C LEU A 241 -9.87 -21.92 6.03
N ASP A 242 -10.46 -22.71 5.14
CA ASP A 242 -10.00 -24.08 4.85
C ASP A 242 -8.58 -24.14 4.23
N LYS A 243 -8.03 -22.98 3.84
CA LYS A 243 -6.74 -22.84 3.13
C LYS A 243 -5.77 -21.91 3.86
N SER A 244 -6.00 -21.59 5.13
CA SER A 244 -5.26 -20.57 5.85
C SER A 244 -5.16 -20.84 7.35
N GLN A 245 -4.19 -20.16 7.98
CA GLN A 245 -4.22 -19.88 9.41
C GLN A 245 -5.02 -18.59 9.64
N SER A 246 -5.52 -18.41 10.85
CA SER A 246 -6.41 -17.30 11.16
C SER A 246 -6.05 -16.57 12.44
N PHE A 247 -6.39 -15.29 12.48
CA PHE A 247 -6.38 -14.48 13.70
C PHE A 247 -7.76 -13.86 13.94
N SER A 248 -8.08 -13.60 15.21
CA SER A 248 -9.36 -13.02 15.62
C SER A 248 -9.23 -12.23 16.93
N LEU A 249 -10.07 -11.22 17.10
CA LEU A 249 -10.34 -10.55 18.37
C LEU A 249 -11.66 -11.01 19.00
N LYS A 250 -12.52 -11.73 18.25
CA LYS A 250 -13.91 -12.01 18.62
C LYS A 250 -14.20 -13.48 18.89
N GLU A 251 -13.43 -14.37 18.31
CA GLU A 251 -13.68 -15.82 18.38
C GLU A 251 -12.36 -16.61 18.35
N ASP A 252 -12.44 -17.91 18.63
CA ASP A 252 -11.29 -18.81 18.63
C ASP A 252 -10.61 -18.85 17.24
N ALA A 253 -9.27 -18.80 17.23
CA ALA A 253 -8.43 -18.78 16.05
C ALA A 253 -7.02 -19.31 16.38
N ASP A 254 -6.12 -19.43 15.37
CA ASP A 254 -4.73 -19.87 15.64
C ASP A 254 -3.98 -18.88 16.54
N ILE A 255 -4.34 -17.61 16.49
CA ILE A 255 -3.89 -16.56 17.40
C ILE A 255 -5.06 -15.61 17.71
N THR A 256 -5.22 -15.23 18.97
CA THR A 256 -6.26 -14.29 19.39
C THR A 256 -5.65 -13.13 20.15
N GLY A 257 -6.38 -12.00 20.22
CA GLY A 257 -5.94 -10.81 20.94
C GLY A 257 -7.08 -10.09 21.63
N GLU A 258 -6.75 -9.39 22.70
CA GLU A 258 -7.66 -8.56 23.46
C GLU A 258 -6.97 -7.26 23.87
N ILE A 259 -7.67 -6.13 23.80
CA ILE A 259 -7.20 -4.85 24.34
C ILE A 259 -7.65 -4.79 25.79
N LEU A 260 -6.69 -4.78 26.71
CA LEU A 260 -6.95 -4.68 28.14
C LEU A 260 -7.18 -3.24 28.59
N GLU A 261 -6.43 -2.28 28.01
CA GLU A 261 -6.50 -0.90 28.41
C GLU A 261 -5.92 0.04 27.34
N TYR A 262 -6.53 1.22 27.16
CA TYR A 262 -5.97 2.35 26.42
C TYR A 262 -5.26 3.30 27.40
N THR A 263 -4.00 3.61 27.15
CA THR A 263 -3.18 4.52 27.96
C THR A 263 -2.68 5.70 27.12
N LEU A 264 -2.15 6.74 27.75
CA LEU A 264 -1.50 7.86 27.05
C LEU A 264 -0.22 7.45 26.29
N LYS A 265 0.36 6.29 26.63
CA LYS A 265 1.61 5.77 26.05
C LYS A 265 1.37 4.67 24.98
N GLY A 266 0.14 4.27 24.78
CA GLY A 266 -0.22 3.19 23.87
C GLY A 266 -1.40 2.37 24.38
N MET A 267 -1.60 1.17 23.86
CA MET A 267 -2.59 0.22 24.36
C MET A 267 -1.90 -0.99 25.00
N LYS A 268 -2.40 -1.42 26.16
CA LYS A 268 -2.03 -2.69 26.79
C LYS A 268 -2.88 -3.79 26.15
N VAL A 269 -2.23 -4.82 25.64
CA VAL A 269 -2.87 -5.93 24.94
C VAL A 269 -2.47 -7.26 25.54
N LYS A 270 -3.36 -8.25 25.39
CA LYS A 270 -3.11 -9.67 25.64
C LYS A 270 -3.20 -10.40 24.31
N VAL A 271 -2.21 -11.23 24.02
CA VAL A 271 -2.16 -12.10 22.84
C VAL A 271 -2.06 -13.55 23.30
N SER A 272 -2.95 -14.40 22.81
CA SER A 272 -2.98 -15.84 23.13
C SER A 272 -2.64 -16.66 21.89
N VAL A 273 -1.58 -17.47 21.95
CA VAL A 273 -1.10 -18.30 20.85
C VAL A 273 -0.37 -19.52 21.36
N LEU A 274 -0.56 -20.68 20.72
CA LEU A 274 0.08 -21.96 21.11
C LEU A 274 -0.10 -22.32 22.60
N GLY A 275 -1.26 -21.96 23.16
CA GLY A 275 -1.60 -22.23 24.58
C GLY A 275 -0.86 -21.34 25.59
N LYS A 276 -0.24 -20.24 25.14
CA LYS A 276 0.44 -19.26 25.99
C LYS A 276 -0.16 -17.87 25.80
N ASP A 277 -0.19 -17.11 26.89
CA ASP A 277 -0.62 -15.71 26.94
C ASP A 277 0.59 -14.79 27.06
N TYR A 278 0.56 -13.69 26.30
CA TYR A 278 1.56 -12.64 26.31
C TYR A 278 0.88 -11.29 26.53
N GLU A 279 1.27 -10.57 27.60
CA GLU A 279 0.78 -9.21 27.85
C GLU A 279 1.90 -8.20 27.57
N PHE A 280 1.59 -7.15 26.82
CA PHE A 280 2.54 -6.08 26.53
C PHE A 280 1.83 -4.77 26.21
N VAL A 281 2.60 -3.67 26.19
CA VAL A 281 2.14 -2.34 25.74
C VAL A 281 2.72 -2.06 24.36
N THR A 282 1.88 -1.64 23.42
CA THR A 282 2.29 -1.17 22.10
C THR A 282 1.81 0.26 21.86
N LYS A 283 2.58 1.04 21.11
CA LYS A 283 2.21 2.40 20.68
C LYS A 283 1.25 2.42 19.49
N LEU A 284 1.04 1.27 18.85
CA LEU A 284 0.09 1.13 17.74
C LEU A 284 -1.33 1.02 18.33
N MET A 285 -2.15 2.06 18.11
CA MET A 285 -3.46 2.22 18.73
C MET A 285 -4.57 1.58 17.89
N GLY A 286 -5.59 1.04 18.54
CA GLY A 286 -6.84 0.55 17.95
C GLY A 286 -6.88 -0.94 17.65
N GLU A 287 -8.11 -1.49 17.61
CA GLU A 287 -8.36 -2.91 17.32
C GLU A 287 -7.75 -3.34 15.98
N TYR A 288 -7.88 -2.51 14.95
CA TYR A 288 -7.32 -2.80 13.63
C TYR A 288 -5.78 -2.94 13.65
N ASN A 289 -5.08 -2.24 14.54
CA ASN A 289 -3.65 -2.41 14.71
C ASN A 289 -3.31 -3.66 15.52
N LEU A 290 -4.13 -4.03 16.51
CA LEU A 290 -3.99 -5.32 17.15
C LEU A 290 -4.20 -6.47 16.16
N GLN A 291 -5.20 -6.39 15.27
CA GLN A 291 -5.39 -7.36 14.17
C GLN A 291 -4.16 -7.45 13.26
N ASN A 292 -3.55 -6.31 12.88
CA ASN A 292 -2.32 -6.29 12.10
C ASN A 292 -1.16 -6.98 12.84
N ILE A 293 -1.02 -6.73 14.15
CA ILE A 293 -0.02 -7.39 15.02
C ILE A 293 -0.23 -8.90 15.03
N LEU A 294 -1.46 -9.36 15.23
CA LEU A 294 -1.77 -10.82 15.26
C LEU A 294 -1.39 -11.49 13.93
N GLY A 295 -1.77 -10.89 12.80
CA GLY A 295 -1.41 -11.41 11.48
C GLY A 295 0.10 -11.48 11.27
N VAL A 296 0.85 -10.46 11.72
CA VAL A 296 2.31 -10.45 11.66
C VAL A 296 2.92 -11.51 12.57
N LEU A 297 2.43 -11.68 13.80
CA LEU A 297 2.95 -12.69 14.72
C LEU A 297 2.79 -14.11 14.16
N LEU A 298 1.71 -14.40 13.42
CA LEU A 298 1.59 -15.67 12.70
C LEU A 298 2.62 -15.83 11.58
N VAL A 299 2.94 -14.77 10.82
CA VAL A 299 4.06 -14.80 9.85
C VAL A 299 5.36 -15.14 10.57
N ILE A 300 5.65 -14.49 11.68
CA ILE A 300 6.89 -14.69 12.46
C ILE A 300 7.00 -16.15 12.94
N LEU A 301 5.91 -16.74 13.41
CA LEU A 301 5.85 -18.16 13.77
C LEU A 301 6.11 -19.06 12.54
N GLN A 302 5.51 -18.77 11.38
CA GLN A 302 5.76 -19.50 10.12
C GLN A 302 7.21 -19.43 9.67
N GLN A 303 7.92 -18.34 10.01
CA GLN A 303 9.37 -18.20 9.73
C GLN A 303 10.26 -18.86 10.79
N GLY A 304 9.67 -19.45 11.85
CA GLY A 304 10.42 -20.12 12.93
C GLY A 304 11.13 -19.15 13.87
N ILE A 305 10.66 -17.90 13.95
CA ILE A 305 11.22 -16.87 14.83
C ILE A 305 10.48 -16.87 16.17
N ASP A 306 11.22 -16.63 17.25
CA ASP A 306 10.66 -16.58 18.61
C ASP A 306 9.67 -15.42 18.77
N ILE A 307 8.49 -15.72 19.30
CA ILE A 307 7.41 -14.74 19.45
C ILE A 307 7.74 -13.68 20.51
N SER A 308 8.50 -14.04 21.55
CA SER A 308 8.89 -13.09 22.60
C SER A 308 9.82 -12.03 22.04
N TYR A 309 10.76 -12.43 21.16
CA TYR A 309 11.60 -11.48 20.42
C TYR A 309 10.76 -10.53 19.55
N ALA A 310 9.78 -11.07 18.82
CA ALA A 310 8.90 -10.24 17.99
C ALA A 310 8.10 -9.22 18.82
N ILE A 311 7.59 -9.64 19.99
CA ILE A 311 6.87 -8.77 20.91
C ILE A 311 7.79 -7.63 21.42
N GLU A 312 9.04 -7.91 21.77
CA GLU A 312 9.98 -6.86 22.18
C GLU A 312 10.22 -5.84 21.03
N CYS A 313 10.36 -6.30 19.79
CA CYS A 313 10.47 -5.40 18.64
C CYS A 313 9.20 -4.54 18.45
N ILE A 314 8.00 -5.10 18.66
CA ILE A 314 6.72 -4.37 18.55
C ILE A 314 6.60 -3.31 19.65
N LYS A 315 7.03 -3.58 20.87
CA LYS A 315 7.05 -2.60 21.98
C LYS A 315 7.90 -1.37 21.68
N GLU A 316 9.02 -1.58 21.00
CA GLU A 316 9.96 -0.52 20.61
C GLU A 316 9.51 0.26 19.35
N LEU A 317 8.56 -0.28 18.58
CA LEU A 317 8.08 0.34 17.36
C LEU A 317 7.32 1.64 17.70
N ASN A 318 7.83 2.76 17.20
CA ASN A 318 7.17 4.04 17.28
C ASN A 318 5.98 4.13 16.31
N SER A 319 5.25 5.24 16.34
CA SER A 319 4.19 5.51 15.38
C SER A 319 4.72 5.41 13.94
N ILE A 320 3.92 4.83 13.06
CA ILE A 320 4.21 4.76 11.63
C ILE A 320 3.74 6.07 11.01
N SER A 321 4.59 6.69 10.18
CA SER A 321 4.28 7.98 9.57
C SER A 321 2.93 7.95 8.84
N GLY A 322 2.05 8.89 9.22
CA GLY A 322 0.70 8.99 8.68
C GLY A 322 -0.25 7.84 9.06
N ARG A 323 0.04 7.07 10.11
CA ARG A 323 -0.83 6.00 10.65
C ARG A 323 -1.00 6.20 12.14
N PHE A 324 -2.14 6.77 12.55
CA PHE A 324 -2.38 7.21 13.92
C PHE A 324 -1.18 8.00 14.47
N GLU A 325 -0.63 8.90 13.66
CA GLU A 325 0.54 9.71 14.03
C GLU A 325 0.13 10.83 14.94
N LEU A 326 0.64 10.81 16.18
CA LEU A 326 0.41 11.88 17.14
C LEU A 326 1.30 13.08 16.83
N ILE A 327 0.72 14.26 16.82
CA ILE A 327 1.44 15.54 16.67
C ILE A 327 1.63 16.16 18.04
N ASP A 328 2.87 16.22 18.48
CA ASP A 328 3.23 16.81 19.76
C ASP A 328 2.86 18.30 19.79
N ASN A 329 2.30 18.74 20.94
CA ASN A 329 1.91 20.15 21.14
C ASN A 329 1.74 20.49 22.63
N ASP A 330 1.76 21.80 22.94
CA ASP A 330 1.64 22.34 24.31
C ASP A 330 0.19 22.77 24.65
N LYS A 331 -0.81 22.49 23.79
CA LYS A 331 -2.20 22.99 23.97
C LYS A 331 -3.11 22.09 24.77
N GLU A 332 -2.61 21.04 25.41
CA GLU A 332 -3.41 20.05 26.14
C GLU A 332 -4.55 19.44 25.28
N ILE A 333 -4.33 19.28 23.98
CA ILE A 333 -5.19 18.60 23.01
C ILE A 333 -4.46 17.42 22.39
N MET A 334 -5.19 16.43 21.89
CA MET A 334 -4.61 15.36 21.09
C MET A 334 -4.82 15.69 19.61
N VAL A 335 -3.76 15.64 18.81
CA VAL A 335 -3.86 15.79 17.34
C VAL A 335 -3.31 14.56 16.69
N VAL A 336 -4.14 13.92 15.84
CA VAL A 336 -3.84 12.66 15.16
C VAL A 336 -3.90 12.90 13.66
N VAL A 337 -2.86 12.49 12.93
CA VAL A 337 -2.82 12.46 11.47
C VAL A 337 -2.88 11.01 11.01
N ASP A 338 -3.82 10.69 10.08
CA ASP A 338 -4.00 9.33 9.58
C ASP A 338 -4.34 9.28 8.09
N TYR A 339 -3.99 8.17 7.46
CA TYR A 339 -4.26 7.89 6.04
C TYR A 339 -5.68 7.37 5.78
N ALA A 340 -6.57 7.33 6.75
CA ALA A 340 -7.95 6.86 6.63
C ALA A 340 -8.69 7.62 5.52
N HIS A 341 -8.87 6.98 4.37
CA HIS A 341 -9.49 7.52 3.15
C HIS A 341 -10.61 6.62 2.60
N THR A 342 -11.05 5.65 3.42
CA THR A 342 -12.20 4.77 3.17
C THR A 342 -13.20 4.91 4.31
N PRO A 343 -14.50 4.56 4.11
CA PRO A 343 -15.49 4.59 5.17
C PRO A 343 -15.07 3.76 6.39
N ASP A 344 -14.65 2.51 6.18
CA ASP A 344 -14.16 1.60 7.22
C ASP A 344 -12.89 2.13 7.91
N GLY A 345 -11.91 2.63 7.16
CA GLY A 345 -10.70 3.22 7.75
C GLY A 345 -11.03 4.41 8.65
N LEU A 346 -11.97 5.27 8.24
CA LEU A 346 -12.39 6.42 9.03
C LEU A 346 -13.21 5.98 10.26
N GLU A 347 -14.07 4.97 10.13
CA GLU A 347 -14.82 4.40 11.24
C GLU A 347 -13.87 3.82 12.30
N ASN A 348 -12.95 2.97 11.90
CA ASN A 348 -11.99 2.29 12.79
C ASN A 348 -11.16 3.28 13.64
N ILE A 349 -10.63 4.34 13.00
CA ILE A 349 -9.85 5.34 13.75
C ILE A 349 -10.74 6.17 14.67
N LEU A 350 -11.94 6.55 14.24
CA LEU A 350 -12.87 7.32 15.05
C LEU A 350 -13.40 6.52 16.25
N GLU A 351 -13.67 5.21 16.09
CA GLU A 351 -14.01 4.32 17.21
C GLU A 351 -12.87 4.25 18.23
N THR A 352 -11.64 4.13 17.76
CA THR A 352 -10.46 4.15 18.64
C THR A 352 -10.40 5.46 19.43
N LEU A 353 -10.63 6.59 18.77
CA LEU A 353 -10.61 7.91 19.41
C LEU A 353 -11.78 8.10 20.39
N GLN A 354 -12.95 7.48 20.15
CA GLN A 354 -14.06 7.50 21.10
C GLN A 354 -13.71 6.84 22.44
N ASN A 355 -12.92 5.77 22.43
CA ASN A 355 -12.44 5.11 23.65
C ASN A 355 -11.47 6.00 24.46
N MET A 356 -10.87 7.02 23.84
CA MET A 356 -9.94 7.96 24.47
C MET A 356 -10.56 9.33 24.73
N LYS A 357 -11.79 9.56 24.31
CA LYS A 357 -12.48 10.85 24.33
C LYS A 357 -12.69 11.38 25.75
N LYS A 358 -12.22 12.58 26.01
CA LYS A 358 -12.46 13.32 27.27
C LYS A 358 -13.37 14.54 27.07
N ASN A 359 -13.31 15.18 25.90
CA ASN A 359 -14.14 16.34 25.55
C ASN A 359 -14.77 16.12 24.15
N ARG A 360 -14.29 16.76 23.09
CA ARG A 360 -14.85 16.65 21.74
C ARG A 360 -13.89 15.94 20.80
N ILE A 361 -14.45 15.26 19.79
CA ILE A 361 -13.71 14.83 18.60
C ILE A 361 -14.04 15.79 17.45
N ILE A 362 -13.01 16.41 16.90
CA ILE A 362 -13.04 17.30 15.74
C ILE A 362 -12.36 16.57 14.59
N THR A 363 -13.10 16.34 13.49
CA THR A 363 -12.56 15.60 12.34
C THR A 363 -12.40 16.53 11.15
N VAL A 364 -11.20 16.56 10.56
CA VAL A 364 -10.90 17.21 9.28
C VAL A 364 -10.68 16.09 8.26
N PHE A 365 -11.49 16.04 7.19
CA PHE A 365 -11.36 15.02 6.16
C PHE A 365 -11.80 15.51 4.80
N GLY A 366 -11.30 14.85 3.75
CA GLY A 366 -11.71 15.03 2.37
C GLY A 366 -11.74 13.71 1.62
N ALA A 367 -12.09 13.77 0.34
CA ALA A 367 -12.06 12.61 -0.55
C ALA A 367 -11.32 12.92 -1.85
N GLY A 368 -10.64 11.91 -2.40
CA GLY A 368 -9.90 12.05 -3.66
C GLY A 368 -10.83 12.14 -4.87
N GLY A 369 -10.46 13.00 -5.83
CA GLY A 369 -11.04 13.03 -7.18
C GLY A 369 -10.52 11.87 -8.04
N ASP A 370 -11.22 11.58 -9.16
CA ASP A 370 -10.93 10.47 -10.09
C ASP A 370 -10.82 9.11 -9.38
N ARG A 371 -11.73 8.88 -8.41
CA ARG A 371 -11.82 7.67 -7.58
C ARG A 371 -13.29 7.29 -7.36
N ASP A 372 -13.51 6.21 -6.63
CA ASP A 372 -14.87 5.76 -6.26
C ASP A 372 -15.64 6.87 -5.54
N LYS A 373 -16.64 7.44 -6.25
CA LYS A 373 -17.50 8.51 -5.72
C LYS A 373 -18.49 8.00 -4.66
N THR A 374 -18.85 6.71 -4.73
CA THR A 374 -19.87 6.13 -3.86
C THR A 374 -19.44 6.06 -2.39
N LYS A 375 -18.14 6.07 -2.12
CA LYS A 375 -17.62 6.11 -0.76
C LYS A 375 -17.67 7.50 -0.09
N ARG A 376 -17.82 8.60 -0.86
CA ARG A 376 -17.80 9.99 -0.34
C ARG A 376 -18.88 10.24 0.71
N PRO A 377 -20.17 9.96 0.43
CA PRO A 377 -21.22 10.12 1.45
C PRO A 377 -21.11 9.13 2.61
N LEU A 378 -20.57 7.93 2.39
CA LEU A 378 -20.35 6.96 3.46
C LEU A 378 -19.27 7.42 4.44
N MET A 379 -18.18 8.02 3.96
CA MET A 379 -17.15 8.64 4.82
C MET A 379 -17.75 9.78 5.66
N ALA A 380 -18.62 10.61 5.07
CA ALA A 380 -19.32 11.67 5.78
C ALA A 380 -20.26 11.13 6.87
N GLN A 381 -20.93 10.00 6.62
CA GLN A 381 -21.76 9.33 7.63
C GLN A 381 -20.91 8.87 8.83
N MET A 382 -19.72 8.28 8.58
CA MET A 382 -18.81 7.86 9.65
C MET A 382 -18.29 9.07 10.44
N ALA A 383 -17.83 10.12 9.75
CA ALA A 383 -17.44 11.36 10.40
C ALA A 383 -18.56 11.96 11.25
N SER A 384 -19.78 12.01 10.71
CA SER A 384 -20.98 12.52 11.44
C SER A 384 -21.36 11.65 12.64
N LYS A 385 -21.21 10.33 12.54
CA LYS A 385 -21.57 9.38 13.60
C LYS A 385 -20.69 9.56 14.85
N TYR A 386 -19.39 9.70 14.65
CA TYR A 386 -18.40 9.64 15.71
C TYR A 386 -17.80 11.00 16.13
N SER A 387 -17.97 12.07 15.35
CA SER A 387 -17.37 13.37 15.66
C SER A 387 -18.41 14.36 16.22
N ASP A 388 -17.95 15.27 17.08
CA ASP A 388 -18.78 16.39 17.56
C ASP A 388 -18.76 17.57 16.59
N VAL A 389 -17.66 17.75 15.87
CA VAL A 389 -17.49 18.79 14.84
C VAL A 389 -16.77 18.19 13.64
N VAL A 390 -17.21 18.51 12.44
CA VAL A 390 -16.61 18.04 11.21
C VAL A 390 -16.20 19.20 10.31
N TYR A 391 -14.99 19.18 9.78
CA TYR A 391 -14.51 20.06 8.72
C TYR A 391 -14.34 19.24 7.44
N MET A 392 -15.22 19.46 6.45
CA MET A 392 -15.08 18.87 5.12
C MET A 392 -14.16 19.75 4.27
N THR A 393 -13.19 19.15 3.61
CA THR A 393 -12.18 19.87 2.85
C THR A 393 -11.69 19.08 1.63
N SER A 394 -10.83 19.68 0.81
CA SER A 394 -10.15 18.98 -0.28
C SER A 394 -9.10 18.00 0.22
N ASP A 395 -9.01 16.88 -0.47
CA ASP A 395 -7.87 15.97 -0.42
C ASP A 395 -6.99 16.19 -1.68
N ASN A 396 -6.94 15.25 -2.60
CA ASN A 396 -6.35 15.37 -3.93
C ASN A 396 -7.50 15.49 -4.96
N PRO A 397 -7.98 16.67 -5.35
CA PRO A 397 -9.11 16.79 -6.27
C PRO A 397 -8.79 16.28 -7.68
N ARG A 398 -7.51 16.23 -8.07
CA ARG A 398 -7.05 15.83 -9.39
C ARG A 398 -7.78 16.62 -10.49
N THR A 399 -8.44 15.94 -11.46
CA THR A 399 -9.14 16.61 -12.56
C THR A 399 -10.59 16.97 -12.23
N GLU A 400 -11.12 16.51 -11.07
CA GLU A 400 -12.47 16.87 -10.64
C GLU A 400 -12.51 18.27 -9.98
N ASP A 401 -13.63 18.95 -10.11
CA ASP A 401 -13.90 20.18 -9.36
C ASP A 401 -13.99 19.88 -7.85
N PRO A 402 -13.16 20.53 -7.00
CA PRO A 402 -13.17 20.33 -5.55
C PRO A 402 -14.56 20.54 -4.92
N GLU A 403 -15.34 21.52 -5.40
CA GLU A 403 -16.67 21.79 -4.88
C GLU A 403 -17.63 20.64 -5.18
N SER A 404 -17.57 20.04 -6.38
CA SER A 404 -18.36 18.85 -6.71
C SER A 404 -18.04 17.66 -5.81
N ILE A 405 -16.79 17.50 -5.39
CA ILE A 405 -16.39 16.46 -4.42
C ILE A 405 -17.02 16.73 -3.06
N LEU A 406 -17.00 17.99 -2.61
CA LEU A 406 -17.60 18.40 -1.35
C LEU A 406 -19.13 18.24 -1.37
N ASP A 407 -19.80 18.50 -2.51
CA ASP A 407 -21.24 18.23 -2.70
C ASP A 407 -21.58 16.74 -2.49
N ASP A 408 -20.73 15.85 -2.97
CA ASP A 408 -20.93 14.41 -2.77
C ASP A 408 -20.69 13.99 -1.30
N ILE A 409 -19.71 14.58 -0.62
CA ILE A 409 -19.44 14.35 0.80
C ILE A 409 -20.64 14.84 1.62
N GLU A 410 -21.15 16.05 1.34
CA GLU A 410 -22.23 16.71 2.09
C GLU A 410 -23.53 15.92 2.09
N LYS A 411 -23.81 15.12 1.04
CA LYS A 411 -24.98 14.21 0.99
C LYS A 411 -24.99 13.18 2.13
N GLY A 412 -23.86 12.86 2.71
CA GLY A 412 -23.75 11.93 3.84
C GLY A 412 -23.73 12.61 5.21
N MET A 413 -23.70 13.95 5.27
CA MET A 413 -23.67 14.67 6.54
C MET A 413 -25.03 14.62 7.23
N SER A 414 -25.03 14.34 8.52
CA SER A 414 -26.21 14.44 9.39
C SER A 414 -26.32 15.83 10.02
N ASN A 415 -27.38 16.10 10.81
CA ASN A 415 -27.63 17.38 11.48
C ASN A 415 -26.61 17.79 12.56
N LYS A 416 -25.39 17.27 12.52
CA LYS A 416 -24.30 17.67 13.42
C LYS A 416 -23.60 18.94 12.91
N LYS A 417 -22.85 19.59 13.80
CA LYS A 417 -22.08 20.78 13.47
C LYS A 417 -20.97 20.44 12.48
N TYR A 418 -21.05 20.95 11.26
CA TYR A 418 -20.00 20.81 10.26
C TYR A 418 -19.69 22.14 9.56
N TYR A 419 -18.51 22.19 8.97
CA TYR A 419 -18.02 23.29 8.17
C TYR A 419 -17.51 22.76 6.83
N ARG A 420 -17.85 23.44 5.74
CA ARG A 420 -17.36 23.21 4.40
C ARG A 420 -16.29 24.24 4.08
N ILE A 421 -15.06 23.81 3.94
CA ILE A 421 -13.90 24.68 3.69
C ILE A 421 -13.01 23.99 2.68
N THR A 422 -13.02 24.44 1.43
CA THR A 422 -12.32 23.81 0.31
C THR A 422 -10.82 23.83 0.49
N ASP A 423 -10.26 24.94 1.01
CA ASP A 423 -8.84 25.03 1.35
C ASP A 423 -8.51 24.18 2.59
N ARG A 424 -7.66 23.16 2.38
CA ARG A 424 -7.32 22.19 3.43
C ARG A 424 -6.49 22.82 4.56
N GLU A 425 -5.60 23.76 4.24
CA GLU A 425 -4.81 24.44 5.25
C GLU A 425 -5.72 25.29 6.16
N GLU A 426 -6.67 26.04 5.57
CA GLU A 426 -7.61 26.84 6.34
C GLU A 426 -8.56 25.97 7.18
N ALA A 427 -8.97 24.77 6.68
CA ALA A 427 -9.75 23.82 7.46
C ALA A 427 -8.99 23.31 8.68
N ILE A 428 -7.74 22.88 8.53
CA ILE A 428 -6.89 22.42 9.64
C ILE A 428 -6.65 23.57 10.62
N LYS A 429 -6.31 24.76 10.15
CA LYS A 429 -6.12 25.98 10.96
C LYS A 429 -7.34 26.25 11.84
N LYS A 430 -8.55 26.25 11.26
CA LYS A 430 -9.79 26.49 12.01
C LYS A 430 -10.09 25.38 13.01
N ALA A 431 -9.82 24.13 12.67
CA ALA A 431 -9.96 23.02 13.60
C ALA A 431 -9.08 23.22 14.84
N VAL A 432 -7.79 23.58 14.64
CA VAL A 432 -6.82 23.84 15.71
C VAL A 432 -7.19 25.10 16.51
N GLN A 433 -7.61 26.21 15.87
CA GLN A 433 -7.98 27.47 16.54
C GLN A 433 -9.26 27.35 17.37
N ASN A 434 -10.21 26.52 16.94
CA ASN A 434 -11.49 26.33 17.62
C ASN A 434 -11.45 25.18 18.66
N SER A 435 -10.30 24.52 18.81
CA SER A 435 -10.13 23.44 19.79
C SER A 435 -10.08 23.98 21.22
N GLN A 436 -10.48 23.14 22.15
CA GLN A 436 -10.47 23.38 23.59
C GLN A 436 -9.66 22.30 24.30
N LYS A 437 -9.27 22.53 25.52
CA LYS A 437 -8.57 21.56 26.37
C LYS A 437 -9.28 20.20 26.35
N ASN A 438 -8.50 19.13 26.21
CA ASN A 438 -8.93 17.73 26.10
C ASN A 438 -9.75 17.38 24.83
N ASP A 439 -9.79 18.25 23.82
CA ASP A 439 -10.29 17.87 22.50
C ASP A 439 -9.33 16.93 21.79
N ILE A 440 -9.88 16.13 20.90
CA ILE A 440 -9.14 15.31 19.94
C ILE A 440 -9.39 15.87 18.55
N ILE A 441 -8.34 16.17 17.80
CA ILE A 441 -8.42 16.55 16.39
C ILE A 441 -7.90 15.38 15.57
N LEU A 442 -8.74 14.86 14.68
CA LEU A 442 -8.35 13.90 13.65
C LEU A 442 -8.20 14.63 12.31
N ILE A 443 -7.04 14.54 11.68
CA ILE A 443 -6.80 14.97 10.30
C ILE A 443 -6.63 13.72 9.46
N ALA A 444 -7.64 13.38 8.65
CA ALA A 444 -7.74 12.13 7.92
C ALA A 444 -7.64 12.31 6.40
N GLY A 445 -7.11 11.29 5.72
CA GLY A 445 -7.07 11.16 4.26
C GLY A 445 -5.66 11.06 3.71
N LYS A 446 -4.79 12.02 4.00
CA LYS A 446 -3.45 12.13 3.41
C LYS A 446 -2.36 11.35 4.17
N GLY A 447 -2.46 11.27 5.49
CA GLY A 447 -1.49 10.57 6.32
C GLY A 447 -0.05 11.01 6.07
N HIS A 448 0.75 10.14 5.44
CA HIS A 448 2.16 10.40 5.12
C HIS A 448 2.38 11.20 3.82
N GLU A 449 1.34 11.43 3.02
CA GLU A 449 1.47 12.20 1.77
C GLU A 449 1.91 13.64 2.07
N ASP A 450 2.98 14.08 1.41
CA ASP A 450 3.56 15.42 1.50
C ASP A 450 3.16 16.32 0.30
N TYR A 451 2.06 15.97 -0.38
CA TYR A 451 1.62 16.67 -1.58
C TYR A 451 0.10 16.75 -1.69
N GLN A 452 -0.37 17.70 -2.51
CA GLN A 452 -1.73 17.76 -3.03
C GLN A 452 -1.68 17.80 -4.56
N ILE A 453 -2.62 17.11 -5.23
CA ILE A 453 -2.74 17.08 -6.70
C ILE A 453 -3.96 17.90 -7.09
N ILE A 454 -3.73 19.01 -7.79
CA ILE A 454 -4.76 19.91 -8.34
C ILE A 454 -4.61 19.91 -9.86
N GLY A 455 -5.62 19.44 -10.58
CA GLY A 455 -5.50 19.14 -12.00
C GLY A 455 -4.43 18.05 -12.22
N HIS A 456 -3.40 18.39 -12.98
CA HIS A 456 -2.23 17.55 -13.23
C HIS A 456 -0.98 18.01 -12.45
N THR A 457 -1.12 19.05 -11.63
CA THR A 457 0.00 19.63 -10.88
C THR A 457 0.07 19.07 -9.48
N LYS A 458 1.25 18.60 -9.10
CA LYS A 458 1.57 18.15 -7.74
C LYS A 458 2.24 19.31 -7.00
N ILE A 459 1.64 19.79 -5.91
CA ILE A 459 2.18 20.82 -5.02
C ILE A 459 2.54 20.22 -3.67
N HIS A 460 3.49 20.81 -2.96
CA HIS A 460 3.83 20.40 -1.59
C HIS A 460 2.67 20.73 -0.64
N PHE A 461 2.26 19.75 0.15
CA PHE A 461 1.24 19.90 1.19
C PHE A 461 1.29 18.71 2.16
N ASP A 462 1.67 18.96 3.41
CA ASP A 462 1.77 17.93 4.44
C ASP A 462 0.88 18.32 5.64
N ASP A 463 -0.09 17.46 5.95
CA ASP A 463 -1.02 17.65 7.07
C ASP A 463 -0.29 17.86 8.42
N ARG A 464 0.84 17.18 8.61
CA ARG A 464 1.65 17.24 9.83
C ARG A 464 2.36 18.58 9.98
N GLU A 465 2.92 19.10 8.89
CA GLU A 465 3.55 20.42 8.86
C GLU A 465 2.52 21.53 9.13
N VAL A 466 1.37 21.44 8.47
CA VAL A 466 0.27 22.40 8.66
C VAL A 466 -0.25 22.35 10.09
N ALA A 467 -0.45 21.15 10.66
CA ALA A 467 -0.87 21.01 12.05
C ALA A 467 0.14 21.64 13.01
N ARG A 468 1.44 21.31 12.88
CA ARG A 468 2.51 21.89 13.73
C ARG A 468 2.56 23.40 13.62
N LYS A 469 2.43 23.98 12.42
CA LYS A 469 2.41 25.43 12.18
C LYS A 469 1.35 26.14 13.04
N TYR A 470 0.15 25.61 13.14
CA TYR A 470 -0.95 26.25 13.89
C TYR A 470 -1.03 25.81 15.37
N LEU A 471 -0.35 24.75 15.74
CA LEU A 471 -0.20 24.35 17.14
C LEU A 471 0.83 25.19 17.89
N GLY A 472 1.64 25.98 17.19
CA GLY A 472 2.71 26.80 17.79
C GLY A 472 4.02 26.04 17.99
N GLY A 473 4.18 24.88 17.34
CA GLY A 473 5.41 24.11 17.29
C GLY A 473 6.51 24.83 16.49
N ARG A 474 7.74 24.75 16.99
CA ARG A 474 8.96 25.21 16.32
C ARG A 474 9.38 24.23 15.25
#